data_0b6b03bda2aef6ec213303548d6bd94a
#
_entry.id   0b6b03bda2aef6ec213303548d6bd94a
#
_cell.length_a   1.000
_cell.length_b   1.000
_cell.length_c   1.000
_cell.angle_alpha   90.00
_cell.angle_beta   90.00
_cell.angle_gamma   90.00
#
_symmetry.space_group_name_H-M   'P 1'
#
loop_
_entity.id
_entity.type
_entity.pdbx_description
1 polymer ?
#
loop_
_entity_poly.entity_id
_entity_poly.type
_entity_poly.pdbx_seq_one_letter_code
_entity_poly.pdbx_strand_id
1 'polypeptide(L)'
;MQLLCSDSQGQEEASAPEASSSKNQASAGNDAQAGTNGSAASESNKSSQATADTQSDAPVPAALVGTWTGTSPQATDISFTVDADGNITSKANFNVDYEPYRQSSTTAKAVQISGNLYVWEGGDFSTLLPGITGLGGAGFQAKPGFILENGTYTPVQFISDLGPTFDYSNYNAFPFSLTK
;
A
#
# COMPACT_ATOMS: atom_id res chain seq x y z
N MET A 1 -10.69 -1.65 61.16
CA MET A 1 -9.60 -2.60 61.22
C MET A 1 -8.86 -2.43 59.90
N GLN A 2 -7.94 -1.54 59.81
CA GLN A 2 -6.48 -1.59 60.07
C GLN A 2 -5.93 -2.95 59.57
N LEU A 3 -4.95 -3.04 58.77
CA LEU A 3 -3.56 -2.53 58.61
C LEU A 3 -3.00 -3.27 57.37
N LEU A 4 -2.06 -2.94 56.68
CA LEU A 4 -0.80 -2.21 56.61
C LEU A 4 -0.03 -2.72 55.39
N CYS A 5 0.50 -1.82 54.62
CA CYS A 5 1.86 -1.64 54.16
C CYS A 5 2.76 -2.87 53.93
N SER A 6 3.35 -2.91 52.76
CA SER A 6 4.79 -3.03 52.66
C SER A 6 5.30 -2.53 51.33
N ASP A 7 6.09 -1.50 51.43
CA ASP A 7 7.14 -1.02 50.57
C ASP A 7 8.20 -2.11 50.31
N SER A 8 8.76 -2.13 49.12
CA SER A 8 10.16 -2.48 48.92
C SER A 8 10.70 -1.84 47.66
N GLN A 9 11.47 -0.83 47.87
CA GLN A 9 12.47 -0.26 46.96
C GLN A 9 13.64 -1.23 46.73
N GLY A 10 14.29 -1.06 45.61
CA GLY A 10 15.62 -1.58 45.30
C GLY A 10 15.88 -1.29 43.81
N GLN A 11 16.37 -0.27 43.41
CA GLN A 11 17.62 0.47 43.27
C GLN A 11 18.77 -0.33 42.68
N GLU A 12 19.32 0.27 41.58
CA GLU A 12 20.67 0.25 41.01
C GLU A 12 21.08 -1.00 40.20
N GLU A 13 21.75 -0.91 39.07
CA GLU A 13 22.86 -0.02 38.68
C GLU A 13 23.08 -0.06 37.15
N ALA A 14 23.63 1.01 36.64
CA ALA A 14 24.13 1.26 35.32
C ALA A 14 25.38 0.43 34.95
N SER A 15 25.53 0.15 33.68
CA SER A 15 26.84 0.02 33.04
C SER A 15 26.74 0.12 31.51
N ALA A 16 27.11 1.25 30.95
CA ALA A 16 27.90 1.30 29.72
C ALA A 16 29.38 1.31 30.12
N PRO A 17 30.34 0.92 29.31
CA PRO A 17 30.83 1.66 28.16
C PRO A 17 31.41 0.74 27.02
N GLU A 18 31.72 1.25 25.97
CA GLU A 18 32.85 1.85 25.30
C GLU A 18 33.02 1.42 23.84
N ALA A 19 33.39 2.40 23.09
CA ALA A 19 33.78 2.43 21.71
C ALA A 19 34.99 1.57 21.35
N SER A 20 35.06 1.11 20.14
CA SER A 20 36.31 0.91 19.43
C SER A 20 36.24 1.26 17.95
N SER A 21 36.84 2.37 17.64
CA SER A 21 37.34 2.80 16.36
C SER A 21 38.32 1.78 15.76
N SER A 22 38.20 1.58 14.44
CA SER A 22 39.39 1.27 13.64
C SER A 22 39.23 1.82 12.23
N LYS A 23 39.97 2.88 11.97
CA LYS A 23 40.38 3.39 10.67
C LYS A 23 41.35 2.42 9.99
N ASN A 24 41.21 2.30 8.66
CA ASN A 24 42.33 2.20 7.70
C ASN A 24 41.70 2.45 6.30
N GLN A 25 41.92 3.47 5.67
CA GLN A 25 42.87 4.26 4.95
C GLN A 25 43.54 3.51 3.78
N ALA A 26 43.10 3.95 2.60
CA ALA A 26 43.79 4.26 1.36
C ALA A 26 44.77 3.29 0.73
N SER A 27 44.60 3.04 -0.55
CA SER A 27 45.63 3.40 -1.51
C SER A 27 45.12 3.37 -2.95
N ALA A 28 45.52 4.37 -3.64
CA ALA A 28 45.32 4.69 -5.03
C ALA A 28 46.20 3.82 -5.96
N GLY A 29 45.84 3.78 -7.23
CA GLY A 29 46.66 3.24 -8.32
C GLY A 29 45.93 3.31 -9.65
N ASN A 30 46.18 4.33 -10.27
CA ASN A 30 46.26 4.81 -11.65
C ASN A 30 46.72 3.72 -12.64
N ASP A 31 46.10 3.55 -13.82
CA ASP A 31 46.69 4.03 -15.06
C ASP A 31 45.82 3.67 -16.30
N ALA A 32 45.87 4.57 -17.21
CA ALA A 32 45.24 4.63 -18.49
C ALA A 32 45.82 3.60 -19.51
N GLN A 33 45.06 3.22 -20.52
CA GLN A 33 45.42 3.47 -21.90
C GLN A 33 44.42 2.95 -22.94
N ALA A 34 44.25 3.82 -23.91
CA ALA A 34 43.44 3.76 -25.10
C ALA A 34 43.73 2.63 -26.09
N GLY A 35 42.75 2.33 -26.93
CA GLY A 35 42.95 1.52 -28.12
C GLY A 35 41.64 1.29 -28.92
N THR A 36 41.36 2.21 -29.75
CA THR A 36 40.76 2.31 -31.08
C THR A 36 40.12 1.09 -31.76
N ASN A 37 38.97 1.43 -32.35
CA ASN A 37 38.44 1.02 -33.68
C ASN A 37 37.93 -0.40 -33.93
N GLY A 38 36.67 -0.43 -34.37
CA GLY A 38 36.08 -1.53 -35.13
C GLY A 38 34.59 -1.30 -35.38
N SER A 39 34.35 -0.69 -36.54
CA SER A 39 33.03 -0.46 -37.14
C SER A 39 32.34 -1.79 -37.47
N ALA A 40 31.04 -1.89 -37.27
CA ALA A 40 30.04 -2.20 -38.30
C ALA A 40 28.87 -3.02 -37.76
N ALA A 41 27.72 -2.57 -38.19
CA ALA A 41 26.48 -3.30 -38.55
C ALA A 41 25.57 -3.74 -37.37
N SER A 42 24.59 -2.93 -37.14
CA SER A 42 23.18 -3.18 -37.43
C SER A 42 22.67 -4.56 -37.06
N GLU A 43 21.93 -4.66 -35.99
CA GLU A 43 20.66 -5.36 -36.04
C GLU A 43 19.74 -4.88 -34.91
N SER A 44 18.56 -4.56 -35.33
CA SER A 44 17.42 -4.08 -34.59
C SER A 44 17.12 -4.97 -33.37
N ASN A 45 17.47 -4.51 -32.18
CA ASN A 45 16.83 -4.99 -31.01
C ASN A 45 15.72 -4.02 -30.67
N LYS A 46 14.51 -4.40 -31.07
CA LYS A 46 13.25 -3.77 -30.74
C LYS A 46 13.06 -3.90 -29.22
N SER A 47 13.70 -2.99 -28.52
CA SER A 47 13.41 -2.77 -27.11
C SER A 47 11.93 -2.42 -27.03
N SER A 48 11.16 -3.33 -26.47
CA SER A 48 9.79 -3.04 -26.04
C SER A 48 9.89 -1.92 -25.02
N GLN A 49 9.79 -0.72 -25.52
CA GLN A 49 9.58 0.47 -24.73
C GLN A 49 8.23 0.26 -24.05
N ALA A 50 8.27 0.04 -22.73
CA ALA A 50 7.09 0.14 -21.91
C ALA A 50 6.52 1.54 -22.20
N THR A 51 5.41 1.56 -22.91
CA THR A 51 4.61 2.75 -23.08
C THR A 51 4.31 3.26 -21.68
N ALA A 52 4.87 4.41 -21.34
CA ALA A 52 4.38 5.20 -20.26
C ALA A 52 2.90 5.42 -20.57
N ASP A 53 2.04 4.77 -19.78
CA ASP A 53 0.60 5.03 -19.83
C ASP A 53 0.42 6.53 -19.66
N THR A 54 -0.06 7.15 -20.71
CA THR A 54 -0.57 8.51 -20.68
C THR A 54 -1.64 8.47 -19.60
N GLN A 55 -1.41 9.09 -18.48
CA GLN A 55 -2.37 9.21 -17.39
C GLN A 55 -3.63 9.83 -17.99
N SER A 56 -4.62 8.97 -18.23
CA SER A 56 -5.94 9.38 -18.72
C SER A 56 -6.50 10.38 -17.71
N ASP A 57 -7.14 11.44 -18.19
CA ASP A 57 -7.89 12.37 -17.33
C ASP A 57 -9.08 11.69 -16.61
N ALA A 58 -9.33 10.43 -16.92
CA ALA A 58 -10.33 9.61 -16.26
C ALA A 58 -10.01 9.41 -14.78
N PRO A 59 -11.00 9.50 -13.88
CA PRO A 59 -10.80 9.36 -12.45
C PRO A 59 -10.33 7.95 -12.03
N VAL A 60 -10.59 6.94 -12.87
CA VAL A 60 -10.19 5.56 -12.61
C VAL A 60 -9.64 4.90 -13.88
N PRO A 61 -8.68 3.97 -13.77
CA PRO A 61 -8.19 3.21 -14.92
C PRO A 61 -9.30 2.33 -15.51
N ALA A 62 -9.39 2.24 -16.84
CA ALA A 62 -10.42 1.46 -17.54
C ALA A 62 -10.46 -0.01 -17.10
N ALA A 63 -9.31 -0.59 -16.75
CA ALA A 63 -9.21 -1.95 -16.24
C ALA A 63 -9.93 -2.15 -14.89
N LEU A 64 -10.10 -1.08 -14.10
CA LEU A 64 -10.79 -1.13 -12.83
C LEU A 64 -12.32 -1.09 -12.98
N VAL A 65 -12.84 -0.46 -14.03
CA VAL A 65 -14.28 -0.27 -14.25
C VAL A 65 -14.99 -1.62 -14.34
N GLY A 66 -16.05 -1.80 -13.56
CA GLY A 66 -16.89 -3.00 -13.52
C GLY A 66 -17.21 -3.45 -12.10
N THR A 67 -17.76 -4.66 -11.99
CA THR A 67 -18.12 -5.26 -10.70
C THR A 67 -17.13 -6.35 -10.34
N TRP A 68 -16.56 -6.22 -9.18
CA TRP A 68 -15.60 -7.14 -8.57
C TRP A 68 -16.28 -7.91 -7.46
N THR A 69 -16.11 -9.23 -7.42
CA THR A 69 -16.79 -10.09 -6.45
C THR A 69 -15.81 -11.01 -5.74
N GLY A 70 -16.16 -11.43 -4.55
CA GLY A 70 -15.34 -12.36 -3.77
C GLY A 70 -15.75 -12.44 -2.31
N THR A 71 -14.80 -12.86 -1.49
CA THR A 71 -14.96 -13.01 -0.03
C THR A 71 -13.73 -12.47 0.67
N SER A 72 -13.88 -12.13 1.95
CA SER A 72 -12.78 -11.75 2.85
C SER A 72 -12.84 -12.62 4.12
N PRO A 73 -11.83 -12.56 5.00
CA PRO A 73 -11.90 -13.18 6.30
C PRO A 73 -13.05 -12.67 7.19
N GLN A 74 -13.60 -11.49 6.90
CA GLN A 74 -14.63 -10.82 7.70
C GLN A 74 -16.01 -10.82 7.03
N ALA A 75 -16.08 -11.02 5.71
CA ALA A 75 -17.33 -10.90 4.97
C ALA A 75 -17.42 -11.88 3.81
N THR A 76 -18.63 -12.32 3.54
CA THR A 76 -19.03 -13.08 2.35
C THR A 76 -19.78 -12.17 1.36
N ASP A 77 -19.99 -12.69 0.14
CA ASP A 77 -20.81 -12.01 -0.89
C ASP A 77 -20.40 -10.54 -1.14
N ILE A 78 -19.10 -10.31 -1.21
CA ILE A 78 -18.59 -9.00 -1.52
C ILE A 78 -18.88 -8.68 -2.98
N SER A 79 -19.48 -7.50 -3.22
CA SER A 79 -19.67 -6.90 -4.53
C SER A 79 -19.17 -5.46 -4.48
N PHE A 80 -18.17 -5.16 -5.28
CA PHE A 80 -17.51 -3.86 -5.36
C PHE A 80 -17.58 -3.36 -6.80
N THR A 81 -18.41 -2.37 -7.05
CA THR A 81 -18.66 -1.84 -8.39
C THR A 81 -18.04 -0.47 -8.53
N VAL A 82 -17.29 -0.27 -9.60
CA VAL A 82 -16.64 1.00 -9.96
C VAL A 82 -17.09 1.37 -11.36
N ASP A 83 -17.57 2.58 -11.57
CA ASP A 83 -17.87 3.12 -12.89
C ASP A 83 -16.73 4.01 -13.43
N ALA A 84 -16.87 4.43 -14.67
CA ALA A 84 -15.84 5.24 -15.34
C ALA A 84 -15.70 6.66 -14.75
N ASP A 85 -16.73 7.15 -14.07
CA ASP A 85 -16.75 8.47 -13.44
C ASP A 85 -16.21 8.44 -12.00
N GLY A 86 -15.78 7.28 -11.52
CA GLY A 86 -15.25 7.09 -10.17
C GLY A 86 -16.32 6.95 -9.11
N ASN A 87 -17.59 6.67 -9.49
CA ASN A 87 -18.60 6.29 -8.51
C ASN A 87 -18.42 4.83 -8.13
N ILE A 88 -18.45 4.59 -6.85
CA ILE A 88 -18.12 3.31 -6.25
C ILE A 88 -19.25 2.87 -5.35
N THR A 89 -19.68 1.63 -5.51
CA THR A 89 -20.65 0.99 -4.60
C THR A 89 -20.03 -0.28 -4.05
N SER A 90 -19.99 -0.39 -2.73
CA SER A 90 -19.54 -1.58 -2.01
C SER A 90 -20.72 -2.22 -1.29
N LYS A 91 -20.84 -3.55 -1.43
CA LYS A 91 -21.80 -4.37 -0.69
C LYS A 91 -21.07 -5.59 -0.16
N ALA A 92 -21.29 -5.92 1.11
CA ALA A 92 -20.70 -7.09 1.73
C ALA A 92 -21.60 -7.66 2.83
N ASN A 93 -21.61 -8.97 3.00
CA ASN A 93 -22.30 -9.64 4.10
C ASN A 93 -21.28 -9.96 5.21
N PHE A 94 -21.39 -9.28 6.33
CA PHE A 94 -20.52 -9.50 7.50
C PHE A 94 -21.03 -10.58 8.46
N ASN A 95 -22.13 -11.26 8.15
CA ASN A 95 -22.71 -12.32 8.96
C ASN A 95 -23.02 -11.92 10.42
N VAL A 96 -23.42 -10.66 10.61
CA VAL A 96 -23.84 -10.14 11.92
C VAL A 96 -25.36 -10.04 11.96
N ASP A 97 -25.97 -10.45 13.08
CA ASP A 97 -27.42 -10.62 13.18
C ASP A 97 -28.24 -9.34 12.97
N TYR A 98 -27.67 -8.20 13.34
CA TYR A 98 -28.38 -6.92 13.28
C TYR A 98 -28.22 -6.19 11.94
N GLU A 99 -27.17 -6.46 11.17
CA GLU A 99 -26.89 -5.83 9.88
C GLU A 99 -26.02 -6.73 9.02
N PRO A 100 -26.59 -7.84 8.51
CA PRO A 100 -25.80 -8.82 7.75
C PRO A 100 -25.22 -8.24 6.46
N TYR A 101 -26.00 -7.43 5.75
CA TYR A 101 -25.57 -6.77 4.53
C TYR A 101 -25.34 -5.27 4.77
N ARG A 102 -24.11 -4.86 4.53
CA ARG A 102 -23.75 -3.43 4.46
C ARG A 102 -23.59 -3.02 3.02
N GLN A 103 -24.25 -1.93 2.67
CA GLN A 103 -24.08 -1.29 1.37
C GLN A 103 -23.75 0.18 1.57
N SER A 104 -22.73 0.65 0.86
CA SER A 104 -22.31 2.03 0.87
C SER A 104 -21.88 2.46 -0.53
N SER A 105 -21.92 3.77 -0.79
CA SER A 105 -21.48 4.35 -2.05
C SER A 105 -20.70 5.62 -1.80
N THR A 106 -19.71 5.85 -2.66
CA THR A 106 -18.84 7.03 -2.59
C THR A 106 -18.34 7.37 -3.98
N THR A 107 -17.68 8.51 -4.13
CA THR A 107 -16.94 8.87 -5.34
C THR A 107 -15.48 9.10 -4.98
N ALA A 108 -14.57 8.50 -5.74
CA ALA A 108 -13.14 8.61 -5.50
C ALA A 108 -12.35 8.56 -6.82
N LYS A 109 -11.10 9.01 -6.76
CA LYS A 109 -10.14 8.93 -7.85
C LYS A 109 -9.06 7.92 -7.53
N ALA A 110 -8.70 7.09 -8.50
CA ALA A 110 -7.56 6.18 -8.38
C ALA A 110 -6.29 6.87 -8.90
N VAL A 111 -5.28 6.99 -8.04
CA VAL A 111 -3.98 7.56 -8.41
C VAL A 111 -2.94 6.47 -8.36
N GLN A 112 -2.24 6.27 -9.48
CA GLN A 112 -1.17 5.28 -9.58
C GLN A 112 0.05 5.72 -8.77
N ILE A 113 0.52 4.88 -7.88
CA ILE A 113 1.73 5.10 -7.08
C ILE A 113 2.93 4.47 -7.77
N SER A 114 2.80 3.22 -8.19
CA SER A 114 3.84 2.52 -8.95
C SER A 114 3.28 1.23 -9.58
N GLY A 115 3.65 0.93 -10.82
CA GLY A 115 3.25 -0.32 -11.46
C GLY A 115 1.74 -0.56 -11.41
N ASN A 116 1.33 -1.59 -10.69
CA ASN A 116 -0.07 -1.98 -10.49
C ASN A 116 -0.66 -1.53 -9.15
N LEU A 117 0.05 -0.70 -8.40
CA LEU A 117 -0.33 -0.19 -7.08
C LEU A 117 -0.94 1.20 -7.19
N TYR A 118 -2.13 1.36 -6.63
CA TYR A 118 -2.93 2.57 -6.66
C TYR A 118 -3.37 2.99 -5.26
N VAL A 119 -3.53 4.29 -5.05
CA VAL A 119 -4.18 4.87 -3.88
C VAL A 119 -5.52 5.47 -4.30
N TRP A 120 -6.51 5.39 -3.44
CA TRP A 120 -7.74 6.11 -3.57
C TRP A 120 -7.61 7.52 -3.00
N GLU A 121 -7.98 8.52 -3.78
CA GLU A 121 -8.10 9.91 -3.35
C GLU A 121 -9.57 10.32 -3.27
N GLY A 122 -9.94 10.89 -2.13
CA GLY A 122 -11.33 11.20 -1.81
C GLY A 122 -12.13 9.96 -1.40
N GLY A 123 -13.42 10.17 -1.21
CA GLY A 123 -14.36 9.11 -0.88
C GLY A 123 -14.33 8.65 0.58
N ASP A 124 -15.21 7.70 0.87
CA ASP A 124 -15.33 7.09 2.19
C ASP A 124 -14.40 5.89 2.33
N PHE A 125 -13.58 5.91 3.35
CA PHE A 125 -12.55 4.91 3.61
C PHE A 125 -13.11 3.48 3.71
N SER A 126 -14.26 3.31 4.35
CA SER A 126 -14.89 2.00 4.55
C SER A 126 -15.49 1.43 3.26
N THR A 127 -16.00 2.30 2.39
CA THR A 127 -16.50 1.92 1.07
C THR A 127 -15.39 1.48 0.14
N LEU A 128 -14.23 2.12 0.22
CA LEU A 128 -13.06 1.88 -0.63
C LEU A 128 -12.25 0.63 -0.25
N LEU A 129 -12.54 0.04 0.91
CA LEU A 129 -11.96 -1.23 1.37
C LEU A 129 -13.07 -2.28 1.56
N PRO A 130 -13.59 -2.86 0.45
CA PRO A 130 -14.74 -3.74 0.48
C PRO A 130 -14.48 -4.99 1.32
N GLY A 131 -15.48 -5.38 2.13
CA GLY A 131 -15.40 -6.58 2.97
C GLY A 131 -14.46 -6.49 4.17
N ILE A 132 -14.07 -5.27 4.55
CA ILE A 132 -13.18 -5.02 5.68
C ILE A 132 -13.89 -4.08 6.66
N THR A 133 -13.73 -4.34 7.95
CA THR A 133 -14.24 -3.50 9.03
C THR A 133 -13.24 -3.44 10.18
N GLY A 134 -13.41 -2.48 11.09
CA GLY A 134 -12.52 -2.33 12.24
C GLY A 134 -11.16 -1.72 11.91
N LEU A 135 -11.03 -1.07 10.75
CA LEU A 135 -9.83 -0.33 10.39
C LEU A 135 -9.81 0.98 11.17
N GLY A 136 -8.91 1.08 12.09
CA GLY A 136 -8.72 2.26 12.89
C GLY A 136 -7.42 2.17 13.67
N GLY A 137 -6.93 3.31 14.10
CA GLY A 137 -5.74 3.40 14.92
C GLY A 137 -5.43 4.85 15.25
N ALA A 138 -4.81 5.06 16.40
CA ALA A 138 -4.27 6.35 16.78
C ALA A 138 -2.76 6.38 16.49
N GLY A 139 -2.24 7.54 16.12
CA GLY A 139 -0.80 7.73 15.97
C GLY A 139 -0.26 7.50 14.55
N PHE A 140 -1.11 7.29 13.55
CA PHE A 140 -0.71 7.21 12.15
C PHE A 140 -1.79 7.76 11.21
N GLN A 141 -1.41 8.03 9.98
CA GLN A 141 -2.33 8.34 8.88
C GLN A 141 -2.53 7.08 8.03
N ALA A 142 -3.75 6.86 7.56
CA ALA A 142 -4.06 5.76 6.68
C ALA A 142 -4.80 6.23 5.42
N LYS A 143 -4.51 5.60 4.28
CA LYS A 143 -5.24 5.78 3.03
C LYS A 143 -5.60 4.44 2.44
N PRO A 144 -6.80 4.29 1.85
CA PRO A 144 -7.18 3.09 1.15
C PRO A 144 -6.52 3.06 -0.23
N GLY A 145 -6.25 1.87 -0.72
CA GLY A 145 -5.72 1.65 -2.05
C GLY A 145 -5.94 0.22 -2.53
N PHE A 146 -5.32 -0.11 -3.64
CA PHE A 146 -5.44 -1.44 -4.23
C PHE A 146 -4.26 -1.78 -5.12
N ILE A 147 -4.08 -3.09 -5.32
CA ILE A 147 -3.27 -3.65 -6.39
C ILE A 147 -4.21 -4.20 -7.44
N LEU A 148 -3.99 -3.81 -8.71
CA LEU A 148 -4.77 -4.27 -9.85
C LEU A 148 -3.86 -5.10 -10.77
N GLU A 149 -4.02 -6.42 -10.74
CA GLU A 149 -3.13 -7.32 -11.45
C GLU A 149 -3.88 -8.54 -11.99
N ASN A 150 -3.67 -8.88 -13.25
CA ASN A 150 -4.19 -10.10 -13.88
C ASN A 150 -5.70 -10.34 -13.67
N GLY A 151 -6.50 -9.27 -13.69
CA GLY A 151 -7.95 -9.37 -13.47
C GLY A 151 -8.33 -9.59 -12.01
N THR A 152 -7.43 -9.33 -11.08
CA THR A 152 -7.70 -9.32 -9.65
C THR A 152 -7.56 -7.93 -9.05
N TYR A 153 -8.40 -7.63 -8.09
CA TYR A 153 -8.38 -6.44 -7.25
C TYR A 153 -8.04 -6.85 -5.82
N THR A 154 -6.88 -6.46 -5.34
CA THR A 154 -6.46 -6.74 -3.96
C THR A 154 -6.47 -5.44 -3.17
N PRO A 155 -7.35 -5.29 -2.16
CA PRO A 155 -7.34 -4.11 -1.31
C PRO A 155 -6.03 -3.95 -0.55
N VAL A 156 -5.57 -2.71 -0.39
CA VAL A 156 -4.41 -2.38 0.44
C VAL A 156 -4.73 -1.19 1.34
N GLN A 157 -4.05 -1.12 2.47
CA GLN A 157 -4.05 0.05 3.34
C GLN A 157 -2.64 0.61 3.39
N PHE A 158 -2.47 1.85 2.93
CA PHE A 158 -1.25 2.61 3.14
C PHE A 158 -1.25 3.17 4.55
N ILE A 159 -0.08 3.15 5.18
CA ILE A 159 0.14 3.64 6.54
C ILE A 159 1.33 4.57 6.53
N SER A 160 1.15 5.77 7.07
CA SER A 160 2.20 6.77 7.19
C SER A 160 2.19 7.36 8.60
N ASP A 161 3.35 7.73 9.10
CA ASP A 161 3.47 8.48 10.33
C ASP A 161 2.73 9.83 10.23
N LEU A 162 2.37 10.38 11.38
CA LEU A 162 1.78 11.71 11.45
C LEU A 162 2.80 12.75 10.98
N GLY A 163 2.46 13.45 9.91
CA GLY A 163 3.34 14.45 9.30
C GLY A 163 2.63 15.26 8.22
N PRO A 164 3.29 16.28 7.67
CA PRO A 164 2.73 17.14 6.63
C PRO A 164 2.64 16.45 5.26
N THR A 165 3.40 15.39 5.05
CA THR A 165 3.42 14.60 3.80
C THR A 165 3.09 13.16 4.11
N PHE A 166 2.32 12.53 3.21
CA PHE A 166 1.98 11.11 3.33
C PHE A 166 3.05 10.26 2.63
N ASP A 167 3.57 9.26 3.33
CA ASP A 167 4.53 8.29 2.78
C ASP A 167 3.79 7.07 2.23
N TYR A 168 3.88 6.84 0.92
CA TYR A 168 3.26 5.69 0.25
C TYR A 168 4.16 4.47 0.15
N SER A 169 5.35 4.49 0.74
CA SER A 169 6.28 3.35 0.71
C SER A 169 5.85 2.19 1.59
N ASN A 170 5.01 2.46 2.59
CA ASN A 170 4.53 1.47 3.55
C ASN A 170 3.04 1.17 3.35
N TYR A 171 2.73 -0.06 2.97
CA TYR A 171 1.36 -0.52 2.83
C TYR A 171 1.20 -1.99 3.23
N ASN A 172 0.00 -2.34 3.66
CA ASN A 172 -0.41 -3.70 3.96
C ASN A 172 -1.45 -4.15 2.94
N ALA A 173 -1.15 -5.20 2.18
CA ALA A 173 -2.14 -5.87 1.35
C ALA A 173 -3.00 -6.80 2.21
N PHE A 174 -4.31 -6.78 2.00
CA PHE A 174 -5.21 -7.69 2.67
C PHE A 174 -5.11 -9.10 2.06
N PRO A 175 -5.29 -10.17 2.86
CA PRO A 175 -5.05 -11.55 2.43
C PRO A 175 -6.22 -12.11 1.60
N PHE A 176 -6.80 -11.31 0.72
CA PHE A 176 -7.84 -11.73 -0.22
C PHE A 176 -7.87 -10.81 -1.44
N SER A 177 -8.47 -11.29 -2.51
CA SER A 177 -8.65 -10.52 -3.74
C SER A 177 -10.05 -10.74 -4.30
N LEU A 178 -10.55 -9.75 -5.01
CA LEU A 178 -11.80 -9.81 -5.75
C LEU A 178 -11.50 -10.02 -7.24
N THR A 179 -12.42 -10.63 -7.95
CA THR A 179 -12.34 -10.90 -9.39
C THR A 179 -13.58 -10.38 -10.12
N LYS A 180 -13.43 -10.10 -11.41
CA LYS A 180 -14.56 -9.80 -12.30
C LYS A 180 -15.19 -11.07 -12.84
#